data_a3e67ab53c5d9b7be3eba4db022c9d10
#
_entry.id   a3e67ab53c5d9b7be3eba4db022c9d10
#
_cell.length_a   1.000
_cell.length_b   1.000
_cell.length_c   1.000
_cell.angle_alpha   90.00
_cell.angle_beta   90.00
_cell.angle_gamma   90.00
#
_symmetry.space_group_name_H-M   'P 1'
#
loop_
_entity.id
_entity.type
_entity.pdbx_description
1 polymer ?
#
loop_
_entity_poly.entity_id
_entity_poly.type
_entity_poly.pdbx_seq_one_letter_code
_entity_poly.pdbx_strand_id
1 'polypeptide(L)'
;MKTKEKVESKKGKKLKIVLLVIAAIVIVAIAFINLTTLPKYDDDKNVIYVGSMVKSKTIDYKDESGKGIAKNPIVKIMQMVWRFCDGGDKSKHAKQNPPQNIELISDIAYIDDGNYYHKLDVMYPNNISENDKLPVIIDIHGGGWMYGDKGLNENYCRALANRGYVVFDINYRLVPDVNVNEQIKDVMSALKWIGENIDNYPCDSDNIMLTGDSAGGMLASYAGVLLQSEELRDIFDTESADIKLTALVLTSPVSYMKDGGWFSVYTKPLWGKNYKNSKTYNYMDFDEILPFANEMPPTYLITSSGDTLAEKQTVQLYELFKKNGVSCELANYGKEYGKTLPHVFSVLQPFEPAGKDAIDKDIEFYQSAMKEKVK
;
A
#
# COMPACT_ATOMS: atom_id res chain seq x y z
N MET A 1 39.13 1.04 56.12
CA MET A 1 37.88 0.26 55.85
C MET A 1 36.61 1.13 55.73
N LYS A 2 36.29 2.01 56.66
CA LYS A 2 35.06 2.86 56.63
C LYS A 2 34.85 3.72 55.41
N THR A 3 35.90 4.18 54.70
CA THR A 3 35.82 5.01 53.50
C THR A 3 35.43 4.20 52.24
N LYS A 4 35.88 2.97 52.07
CA LYS A 4 35.50 2.10 50.92
C LYS A 4 34.06 1.68 50.99
N GLU A 5 33.55 1.26 52.15
CA GLU A 5 32.14 0.91 52.34
C GLU A 5 31.17 2.07 52.06
N LYS A 6 31.55 3.30 52.42
CA LYS A 6 30.72 4.52 52.18
C LYS A 6 30.70 4.90 50.71
N VAL A 7 31.75 4.59 49.92
CA VAL A 7 31.83 4.82 48.47
C VAL A 7 31.06 3.76 47.70
N GLU A 8 31.12 2.49 48.10
CA GLU A 8 30.31 1.39 47.52
C GLU A 8 28.81 1.59 47.78
N SER A 9 28.43 2.03 48.98
CA SER A 9 27.02 2.37 49.30
C SER A 9 26.51 3.52 48.47
N LYS A 10 27.32 4.54 48.19
CA LYS A 10 26.92 5.68 47.31
C LYS A 10 26.83 5.26 45.85
N LYS A 11 27.73 4.40 45.34
CA LYS A 11 27.63 3.84 43.97
C LYS A 11 26.39 2.95 43.82
N GLY A 12 26.09 2.10 44.78
CA GLY A 12 24.88 1.30 44.76
C GLY A 12 23.56 2.12 44.77
N LYS A 13 23.52 3.21 45.54
CA LYS A 13 22.38 4.13 45.53
C LYS A 13 22.23 4.86 44.19
N LYS A 14 23.33 5.32 43.59
CA LYS A 14 23.30 5.96 42.27
C LYS A 14 22.83 4.96 41.18
N LEU A 15 23.31 3.73 41.21
CA LEU A 15 22.89 2.68 40.29
C LEU A 15 21.39 2.37 40.42
N LYS A 16 20.86 2.27 41.67
CA LYS A 16 19.41 2.08 41.89
C LYS A 16 18.59 3.24 41.33
N ILE A 17 19.02 4.47 41.52
CA ILE A 17 18.31 5.65 40.97
C ILE A 17 18.32 5.60 39.43
N VAL A 18 19.44 5.30 38.80
CA VAL A 18 19.51 5.15 37.33
C VAL A 18 18.58 4.06 36.82
N LEU A 19 18.56 2.91 37.47
CA LEU A 19 17.65 1.80 37.11
C LEU A 19 16.18 2.18 37.28
N LEU A 20 15.83 2.93 38.33
CA LEU A 20 14.46 3.43 38.53
C LEU A 20 14.05 4.44 37.48
N VAL A 21 14.96 5.33 37.06
CA VAL A 21 14.69 6.28 35.98
C VAL A 21 14.51 5.55 34.65
N ILE A 22 15.35 4.58 34.34
CA ILE A 22 15.20 3.75 33.13
C ILE A 22 13.85 3.01 33.17
N ALA A 23 13.50 2.38 34.30
CA ALA A 23 12.23 1.70 34.43
C ALA A 23 11.03 2.65 34.25
N ALA A 24 11.10 3.86 34.80
CA ALA A 24 10.06 4.88 34.62
C ALA A 24 9.94 5.30 33.15
N ILE A 25 11.05 5.53 32.45
CA ILE A 25 11.05 5.83 31.00
C ILE A 25 10.42 4.70 30.19
N VAL A 26 10.78 3.46 30.49
CA VAL A 26 10.21 2.26 29.82
C VAL A 26 8.71 2.16 30.08
N ILE A 27 8.25 2.38 31.31
CA ILE A 27 6.81 2.37 31.65
C ILE A 27 6.06 3.46 30.89
N VAL A 28 6.61 4.68 30.84
CA VAL A 28 6.00 5.80 30.10
C VAL A 28 5.96 5.49 28.61
N ALA A 29 7.04 4.92 28.04
CA ALA A 29 7.07 4.53 26.63
C ALA A 29 6.03 3.45 26.33
N ILE A 30 5.91 2.41 27.17
CA ILE A 30 4.90 1.36 27.01
C ILE A 30 3.48 1.95 27.13
N ALA A 31 3.24 2.83 28.10
CA ALA A 31 1.94 3.49 28.24
C ALA A 31 1.62 4.34 27.01
N PHE A 32 2.59 5.14 26.54
CA PHE A 32 2.44 5.98 25.33
C PHE A 32 2.10 5.12 24.10
N ILE A 33 2.86 4.05 23.85
CA ILE A 33 2.62 3.15 22.72
C ILE A 33 1.21 2.55 22.82
N ASN A 34 0.80 2.04 23.99
CA ASN A 34 -0.54 1.45 24.13
C ASN A 34 -1.65 2.46 23.96
N LEU A 35 -1.56 3.64 24.59
CA LEU A 35 -2.57 4.68 24.49
C LEU A 35 -2.69 5.27 23.08
N THR A 36 -1.62 5.26 22.33
CA THR A 36 -1.59 5.84 20.98
C THR A 36 -1.87 4.85 19.86
N THR A 37 -1.86 3.55 20.12
CA THR A 37 -2.14 2.48 19.14
C THR A 37 -3.46 1.75 19.37
N LEU A 38 -4.17 2.00 20.47
CA LEU A 38 -5.49 1.44 20.70
C LEU A 38 -6.54 2.09 19.80
N PRO A 39 -7.49 1.31 19.27
CA PRO A 39 -8.62 1.88 18.54
C PRO A 39 -9.48 2.74 19.48
N LYS A 40 -10.03 3.81 18.94
CA LYS A 40 -11.12 4.57 19.57
C LYS A 40 -12.40 4.25 18.82
N TYR A 41 -13.48 4.16 19.57
CA TYR A 41 -14.80 3.90 19.05
C TYR A 41 -15.71 5.06 19.48
N ASP A 42 -16.66 5.45 18.63
CA ASP A 42 -17.77 6.32 19.01
C ASP A 42 -18.80 5.55 19.85
N ASP A 43 -19.85 6.26 20.30
CA ASP A 43 -20.89 5.67 21.13
C ASP A 43 -21.67 4.55 20.41
N ASP A 44 -21.74 4.59 19.09
CA ASP A 44 -22.33 3.56 18.23
C ASP A 44 -21.35 2.42 17.91
N LYS A 45 -20.16 2.46 18.54
CA LYS A 45 -19.05 1.53 18.32
C LYS A 45 -18.47 1.57 16.90
N ASN A 46 -18.65 2.65 16.14
CA ASN A 46 -17.92 2.84 14.90
C ASN A 46 -16.47 3.19 15.20
N VAL A 47 -15.58 2.79 14.30
CA VAL A 47 -14.18 3.07 14.47
C VAL A 47 -13.95 4.56 14.22
N ILE A 48 -13.38 5.23 15.22
CA ILE A 48 -12.83 6.56 15.05
C ILE A 48 -11.36 6.42 14.69
N TYR A 49 -10.87 7.31 13.86
CA TYR A 49 -9.45 7.43 13.59
C TYR A 49 -8.65 7.54 14.89
N VAL A 50 -7.67 6.69 15.04
CA VAL A 50 -6.62 6.84 16.03
C VAL A 50 -5.41 7.45 15.36
N GLY A 51 -5.32 8.77 15.38
CA GLY A 51 -4.48 9.49 14.43
C GLY A 51 -5.06 9.25 13.05
N SER A 52 -4.26 8.79 12.16
CA SER A 52 -4.64 8.47 10.80
C SER A 52 -4.82 6.98 10.52
N MET A 53 -4.72 6.15 11.52
CA MET A 53 -5.00 4.73 11.37
C MET A 53 -6.44 4.46 11.74
N VAL A 54 -7.25 4.07 10.76
CA VAL A 54 -8.59 3.51 11.00
C VAL A 54 -8.41 2.09 11.49
N LYS A 55 -9.09 1.75 12.57
CA LYS A 55 -9.23 0.36 12.99
C LYS A 55 -10.66 -0.07 12.81
N SER A 56 -10.86 -1.07 11.99
CA SER A 56 -12.16 -1.69 11.79
C SER A 56 -12.64 -2.38 13.09
N LYS A 57 -13.95 -2.25 13.35
CA LYS A 57 -14.65 -2.95 14.43
C LYS A 57 -14.57 -4.46 14.36
N THR A 58 -14.48 -4.95 13.15
CA THR A 58 -14.84 -6.34 12.84
C THR A 58 -13.67 -7.27 13.01
N ILE A 59 -12.46 -6.77 13.33
CA ILE A 59 -11.29 -7.58 13.13
C ILE A 59 -10.58 -7.84 14.44
N ASP A 60 -10.92 -8.96 14.95
CA ASP A 60 -10.08 -9.73 15.86
C ASP A 60 -9.16 -10.58 14.97
N TYR A 61 -8.13 -9.95 14.35
CA TYR A 61 -7.12 -10.75 13.66
C TYR A 61 -6.49 -11.69 14.67
N LYS A 62 -6.86 -12.94 14.57
CA LYS A 62 -6.26 -14.03 15.33
C LYS A 62 -5.31 -14.76 14.40
N ASP A 63 -4.04 -14.87 14.81
CA ASP A 63 -3.18 -15.89 14.24
C ASP A 63 -3.78 -17.28 14.55
N GLU A 64 -3.29 -18.32 13.89
CA GLU A 64 -3.75 -19.70 14.11
C GLU A 64 -3.70 -20.17 15.58
N SER A 65 -2.97 -19.45 16.46
CA SER A 65 -2.91 -19.71 17.90
C SER A 65 -3.99 -18.96 18.69
N GLY A 66 -4.83 -18.17 18.05
CA GLY A 66 -5.84 -17.33 18.69
C GLY A 66 -5.29 -16.15 19.51
N LYS A 67 -4.00 -15.86 19.36
CA LYS A 67 -3.31 -14.74 20.03
C LYS A 67 -3.14 -13.61 19.02
N GLY A 68 -4.03 -12.71 18.90
CA GLY A 68 -3.94 -11.61 17.94
C GLY A 68 -2.55 -10.98 17.82
N ILE A 69 -2.03 -10.84 16.59
CA ILE A 69 -0.75 -10.19 16.28
C ILE A 69 -0.72 -8.75 16.78
N ALA A 70 -1.86 -8.08 16.83
CA ALA A 70 -2.02 -6.73 17.35
C ALA A 70 -1.49 -6.57 18.81
N LYS A 71 -1.37 -7.64 19.56
CA LYS A 71 -0.79 -7.62 20.92
C LYS A 71 0.74 -7.69 20.95
N ASN A 72 1.38 -7.93 19.80
CA ASN A 72 2.84 -8.01 19.72
C ASN A 72 3.46 -6.61 19.92
N PRO A 73 4.40 -6.44 20.87
CA PRO A 73 5.06 -5.14 21.11
C PRO A 73 5.76 -4.56 19.89
N ILE A 74 6.37 -5.42 19.05
CA ILE A 74 7.04 -4.98 17.82
C ILE A 74 6.02 -4.38 16.86
N VAL A 75 4.88 -5.05 16.66
CA VAL A 75 3.78 -4.54 15.81
C VAL A 75 3.28 -3.20 16.31
N LYS A 76 3.13 -3.02 17.62
CA LYS A 76 2.71 -1.73 18.19
C LYS A 76 3.73 -0.61 17.94
N ILE A 77 5.02 -0.92 18.03
CA ILE A 77 6.08 0.04 17.71
C ILE A 77 6.02 0.40 16.22
N MET A 78 5.84 -0.59 15.35
CA MET A 78 5.69 -0.37 13.91
C MET A 78 4.47 0.49 13.60
N GLN A 79 3.31 0.20 14.19
CA GLN A 79 2.12 1.03 14.06
C GLN A 79 2.37 2.48 14.49
N MET A 80 3.12 2.69 15.58
CA MET A 80 3.48 4.02 16.03
C MET A 80 4.35 4.75 15.01
N VAL A 81 5.36 4.09 14.43
CA VAL A 81 6.24 4.67 13.40
C VAL A 81 5.42 5.07 12.17
N TRP A 82 4.60 4.16 11.66
CA TRP A 82 3.75 4.41 10.50
C TRP A 82 2.73 5.52 10.72
N ARG A 83 2.26 5.68 11.93
CA ARG A 83 1.39 6.78 12.31
C ARG A 83 2.03 8.15 12.15
N PHE A 84 3.33 8.27 12.47
CA PHE A 84 4.06 9.51 12.21
C PHE A 84 4.22 9.75 10.70
N CYS A 85 4.48 8.71 9.91
CA CYS A 85 4.56 8.81 8.45
C CYS A 85 3.24 9.30 7.87
N ASP A 86 2.12 8.65 8.23
CA ASP A 86 0.79 9.04 7.78
C ASP A 86 0.42 10.49 8.16
N GLY A 87 0.72 10.93 9.38
CA GLY A 87 0.52 12.32 9.77
C GLY A 87 1.31 13.31 8.92
N GLY A 88 2.54 12.93 8.52
CA GLY A 88 3.38 13.68 7.59
C GLY A 88 2.78 13.74 6.18
N ASP A 89 2.29 12.63 5.67
CA ASP A 89 1.73 12.51 4.33
C ASP A 89 0.39 13.25 4.24
N LYS A 90 -0.51 13.10 5.22
CA LYS A 90 -1.74 13.91 5.31
C LYS A 90 -1.48 15.40 5.40
N SER A 91 -0.43 15.82 6.11
CA SER A 91 -0.04 17.24 6.14
C SER A 91 0.46 17.75 4.79
N LYS A 92 1.11 16.93 3.98
CA LYS A 92 1.49 17.29 2.60
C LYS A 92 0.26 17.34 1.70
N HIS A 93 -0.58 16.32 1.77
CA HIS A 93 -1.82 16.21 1.00
C HIS A 93 -2.74 17.42 1.23
N ALA A 94 -2.98 17.81 2.48
CA ALA A 94 -3.83 18.95 2.84
C ALA A 94 -3.33 20.33 2.34
N LYS A 95 -2.05 20.43 1.95
CA LYS A 95 -1.46 21.67 1.39
C LYS A 95 -1.53 21.75 -0.12
N GLN A 96 -1.97 20.69 -0.77
CA GLN A 96 -2.09 20.62 -2.22
C GLN A 96 -3.40 21.25 -2.67
N ASN A 97 -3.47 21.60 -3.94
CA ASN A 97 -4.67 22.15 -4.56
C ASN A 97 -5.09 21.24 -5.72
N PRO A 98 -5.83 20.15 -5.45
CA PRO A 98 -6.24 19.21 -6.48
C PRO A 98 -7.30 19.81 -7.40
N PRO A 99 -7.45 19.28 -8.64
CA PRO A 99 -8.53 19.65 -9.55
C PRO A 99 -9.90 19.49 -8.90
N GLN A 100 -10.79 20.48 -9.14
CA GLN A 100 -12.14 20.51 -8.59
C GLN A 100 -13.22 20.09 -9.62
N ASN A 101 -12.86 19.99 -10.90
CA ASN A 101 -13.74 19.61 -12.00
C ASN A 101 -13.85 18.08 -12.15
N ILE A 102 -13.92 17.38 -11.04
CA ILE A 102 -13.99 15.93 -10.94
C ILE A 102 -15.28 15.53 -10.24
N GLU A 103 -16.02 14.61 -10.86
CA GLU A 103 -17.06 13.86 -10.19
C GLU A 103 -16.41 12.84 -9.24
N LEU A 104 -16.86 12.80 -8.01
CA LEU A 104 -16.38 11.88 -6.98
C LEU A 104 -17.56 11.12 -6.37
N ILE A 105 -17.60 9.82 -6.57
CA ILE A 105 -18.56 8.92 -5.94
C ILE A 105 -17.81 8.14 -4.86
N SER A 106 -18.07 8.48 -3.60
CA SER A 106 -17.28 8.00 -2.47
C SER A 106 -17.94 6.82 -1.76
N ASP A 107 -17.09 6.03 -1.09
CA ASP A 107 -17.50 5.01 -0.11
C ASP A 107 -18.41 3.91 -0.67
N ILE A 108 -18.19 3.51 -1.93
CA ILE A 108 -18.89 2.41 -2.56
C ILE A 108 -18.36 1.10 -1.96
N ALA A 109 -19.24 0.30 -1.36
CA ALA A 109 -18.87 -0.99 -0.78
C ALA A 109 -18.67 -2.04 -1.89
N TYR A 110 -17.46 -2.62 -1.99
CA TYR A 110 -17.21 -3.77 -2.85
C TYR A 110 -17.44 -5.11 -2.11
N ILE A 111 -17.47 -5.08 -0.77
CA ILE A 111 -18.04 -6.12 0.10
C ILE A 111 -18.98 -5.40 1.07
N ASP A 112 -20.25 -5.83 1.10
CA ASP A 112 -21.29 -5.22 1.96
C ASP A 112 -21.29 -5.89 3.36
N ASP A 113 -20.22 -5.67 4.12
CA ASP A 113 -20.07 -6.18 5.49
C ASP A 113 -19.95 -5.05 6.53
N GLY A 114 -20.13 -3.80 6.09
CA GLY A 114 -20.00 -2.61 6.92
C GLY A 114 -18.56 -2.23 7.26
N ASN A 115 -17.55 -2.90 6.70
CA ASN A 115 -16.15 -2.57 6.92
C ASN A 115 -15.76 -1.34 6.09
N TYR A 116 -15.17 -0.33 6.73
CA TYR A 116 -14.67 0.85 6.03
C TYR A 116 -13.65 0.52 4.94
N TYR A 117 -12.78 -0.47 5.18
CA TYR A 117 -11.73 -0.86 4.24
C TYR A 117 -12.22 -1.75 3.09
N HIS A 118 -13.49 -2.15 3.08
CA HIS A 118 -14.12 -2.83 1.95
C HIS A 118 -14.89 -1.86 1.05
N LYS A 119 -14.34 -0.65 0.90
CA LYS A 119 -14.93 0.41 0.08
C LYS A 119 -13.92 0.96 -0.92
N LEU A 120 -14.44 1.53 -1.98
CA LEU A 120 -13.66 2.24 -3.00
C LEU A 120 -14.32 3.58 -3.34
N ASP A 121 -13.57 4.45 -4.02
CA ASP A 121 -14.07 5.67 -4.63
C ASP A 121 -13.96 5.59 -6.15
N VAL A 122 -14.85 6.27 -6.86
CA VAL A 122 -14.78 6.43 -8.31
C VAL A 122 -14.67 7.90 -8.65
N MET A 123 -13.70 8.25 -9.49
CA MET A 123 -13.42 9.62 -9.91
C MET A 123 -13.33 9.71 -11.43
N TYR A 124 -13.94 10.74 -12.03
CA TYR A 124 -13.82 11.03 -13.46
C TYR A 124 -14.13 12.52 -13.73
N PRO A 125 -13.75 13.08 -14.90
CA PRO A 125 -14.06 14.46 -15.22
C PRO A 125 -15.57 14.72 -15.22
N ASN A 126 -16.03 15.79 -14.58
CA ASN A 126 -17.46 16.12 -14.50
C ASN A 126 -18.03 16.80 -15.75
N ASN A 127 -17.21 17.05 -16.76
CA ASN A 127 -17.57 17.73 -18.03
C ASN A 127 -17.63 16.77 -19.22
N ILE A 128 -17.84 15.49 -18.99
CA ILE A 128 -18.00 14.47 -20.04
C ILE A 128 -19.44 14.43 -20.54
N SER A 129 -19.63 13.93 -21.76
CA SER A 129 -20.95 13.66 -22.33
C SER A 129 -21.47 12.29 -21.88
N GLU A 130 -22.78 12.10 -21.89
CA GLU A 130 -23.44 10.84 -21.44
C GLU A 130 -22.95 9.60 -22.20
N ASN A 131 -22.50 9.76 -23.46
CA ASN A 131 -22.02 8.66 -24.30
C ASN A 131 -20.50 8.48 -24.28
N ASP A 132 -19.78 9.32 -23.57
CA ASP A 132 -18.32 9.23 -23.52
C ASP A 132 -17.92 7.96 -22.74
N LYS A 133 -16.91 7.27 -23.24
CA LYS A 133 -16.26 6.15 -22.58
C LYS A 133 -14.78 6.48 -22.40
N LEU A 134 -14.33 6.48 -21.17
CA LEU A 134 -12.97 6.85 -20.79
C LEU A 134 -12.17 5.62 -20.38
N PRO A 135 -10.87 5.55 -20.73
CA PRO A 135 -10.00 4.50 -20.23
C PRO A 135 -9.96 4.50 -18.69
N VAL A 136 -9.73 3.32 -18.13
CA VAL A 136 -9.86 3.07 -16.71
C VAL A 136 -8.50 2.94 -16.04
N ILE A 137 -8.35 3.51 -14.86
CA ILE A 137 -7.22 3.32 -13.97
C ILE A 137 -7.74 2.79 -12.63
N ILE A 138 -7.13 1.72 -12.12
CA ILE A 138 -7.43 1.20 -10.79
C ILE A 138 -6.20 1.45 -9.93
N ASP A 139 -6.35 2.22 -8.84
CA ASP A 139 -5.27 2.57 -7.93
C ASP A 139 -5.33 1.78 -6.62
N ILE A 140 -4.16 1.32 -6.16
CA ILE A 140 -3.97 0.61 -4.90
C ILE A 140 -2.98 1.39 -4.06
N HIS A 141 -3.46 2.03 -2.98
CA HIS A 141 -2.63 2.88 -2.14
C HIS A 141 -1.50 2.14 -1.42
N GLY A 142 -0.41 2.84 -1.14
CA GLY A 142 0.69 2.38 -0.31
C GLY A 142 0.37 2.39 1.19
N GLY A 143 1.43 2.57 2.02
CA GLY A 143 1.27 2.69 3.46
C GLY A 143 1.87 1.53 4.26
N GLY A 144 2.89 0.85 3.73
CA GLY A 144 3.62 -0.20 4.46
C GLY A 144 2.72 -1.32 4.97
N TRP A 145 1.59 -1.59 4.30
CA TRP A 145 0.52 -2.54 4.65
C TRP A 145 -0.20 -2.23 5.97
N MET A 146 0.19 -1.20 6.71
CA MET A 146 -0.24 -0.94 8.10
C MET A 146 -0.91 0.41 8.31
N TYR A 147 -0.89 1.31 7.34
CA TYR A 147 -1.54 2.61 7.42
C TYR A 147 -2.05 3.06 6.04
N GLY A 148 -2.78 4.16 6.04
CA GLY A 148 -3.38 4.73 4.84
C GLY A 148 -4.79 4.20 4.59
N ASP A 149 -5.39 4.82 3.65
CA ASP A 149 -6.68 4.48 3.02
C ASP A 149 -6.71 5.14 1.64
N LYS A 150 -7.75 4.91 0.86
CA LYS A 150 -7.96 5.53 -0.45
C LYS A 150 -7.73 7.05 -0.44
N GLY A 151 -8.06 7.75 0.66
CA GLY A 151 -7.78 9.17 0.79
C GLY A 151 -6.29 9.54 0.80
N LEU A 152 -5.36 8.59 0.98
CA LEU A 152 -3.92 8.85 0.88
C LEU A 152 -3.52 9.18 -0.56
N ASN A 153 -4.13 8.50 -1.53
CA ASN A 153 -3.87 8.67 -2.96
C ASN A 153 -4.90 9.56 -3.68
N GLU A 154 -5.94 10.09 -2.96
CA GLU A 154 -7.02 10.86 -3.58
C GLU A 154 -6.51 11.98 -4.50
N ASN A 155 -5.51 12.75 -4.10
CA ASN A 155 -4.97 13.84 -4.92
C ASN A 155 -4.27 13.34 -6.19
N TYR A 156 -3.60 12.20 -6.12
CA TYR A 156 -3.03 11.51 -7.28
C TYR A 156 -4.14 11.00 -8.20
N CYS A 157 -5.16 10.35 -7.67
CA CYS A 157 -6.32 9.87 -8.42
C CYS A 157 -7.08 11.02 -9.09
N ARG A 158 -7.26 12.17 -8.41
CA ARG A 158 -7.82 13.39 -9.01
C ARG A 158 -6.96 13.93 -10.15
N ALA A 159 -5.64 13.85 -10.04
CA ALA A 159 -4.73 14.28 -11.11
C ALA A 159 -4.83 13.37 -12.33
N LEU A 160 -5.05 12.06 -12.15
CA LEU A 160 -5.31 11.10 -13.23
C LEU A 160 -6.69 11.34 -13.86
N ALA A 161 -7.74 11.47 -13.02
CA ALA A 161 -9.10 11.73 -13.50
C ALA A 161 -9.17 13.03 -14.31
N ASN A 162 -8.49 14.10 -13.89
CA ASN A 162 -8.43 15.37 -14.64
C ASN A 162 -7.76 15.25 -16.03
N ARG A 163 -7.05 14.14 -16.28
CA ARG A 163 -6.46 13.82 -17.59
C ARG A 163 -7.37 12.99 -18.49
N GLY A 164 -8.63 12.76 -18.09
CA GLY A 164 -9.63 12.07 -18.89
C GLY A 164 -9.73 10.57 -18.64
N TYR A 165 -9.50 10.13 -17.43
CA TYR A 165 -9.62 8.73 -17.02
C TYR A 165 -10.74 8.55 -15.99
N VAL A 166 -11.36 7.36 -15.98
CA VAL A 166 -12.12 6.90 -14.82
C VAL A 166 -11.15 6.22 -13.87
N VAL A 167 -11.10 6.68 -12.64
CA VAL A 167 -10.18 6.16 -11.62
C VAL A 167 -10.98 5.48 -10.51
N PHE A 168 -10.70 4.21 -10.25
CA PHE A 168 -11.16 3.47 -9.09
C PHE A 168 -10.02 3.46 -8.06
N ASP A 169 -10.26 4.10 -6.92
CA ASP A 169 -9.32 4.21 -5.81
C ASP A 169 -9.78 3.27 -4.69
N ILE A 170 -9.07 2.15 -4.49
CA ILE A 170 -9.55 1.07 -3.65
C ILE A 170 -8.90 1.07 -2.27
N ASN A 171 -9.70 0.76 -1.25
CA ASN A 171 -9.21 0.39 0.07
C ASN A 171 -8.96 -1.12 0.16
N TYR A 172 -8.14 -1.50 1.13
CA TYR A 172 -7.96 -2.86 1.62
C TYR A 172 -7.68 -2.84 3.13
N ARG A 173 -8.05 -3.90 3.85
CA ARG A 173 -7.84 -3.98 5.31
C ARG A 173 -6.35 -3.96 5.65
N LEU A 174 -6.01 -3.43 6.80
CA LEU A 174 -4.62 -3.19 7.20
C LEU A 174 -4.09 -4.23 8.19
N VAL A 175 -2.78 -4.48 8.12
CA VAL A 175 -2.06 -5.21 9.18
C VAL A 175 -2.01 -4.29 10.43
N PRO A 176 -2.25 -4.77 11.64
CA PRO A 176 -2.37 -6.17 12.07
C PRO A 176 -3.80 -6.70 12.15
N ASP A 177 -4.78 -5.98 11.65
CA ASP A 177 -6.17 -6.43 11.68
C ASP A 177 -6.32 -7.67 10.80
N VAL A 178 -5.62 -7.72 9.69
CA VAL A 178 -5.45 -8.87 8.80
C VAL A 178 -3.99 -9.08 8.45
N ASN A 179 -3.63 -10.15 7.75
CA ASN A 179 -2.32 -10.35 7.16
C ASN A 179 -2.32 -9.97 5.67
N VAL A 180 -1.15 -10.01 5.02
CA VAL A 180 -1.00 -9.67 3.61
C VAL A 180 -1.81 -10.59 2.68
N ASN A 181 -1.99 -11.86 3.03
CA ASN A 181 -2.85 -12.75 2.22
C ASN A 181 -4.29 -12.26 2.18
N GLU A 182 -4.80 -11.78 3.31
CA GLU A 182 -6.15 -11.20 3.37
C GLU A 182 -6.22 -9.86 2.62
N GLN A 183 -5.15 -9.06 2.61
CA GLN A 183 -5.09 -7.84 1.78
C GLN A 183 -5.11 -8.17 0.29
N ILE A 184 -4.42 -9.22 -0.13
CA ILE A 184 -4.47 -9.72 -1.51
C ILE A 184 -5.91 -10.15 -1.86
N LYS A 185 -6.62 -10.84 -0.95
CA LYS A 185 -8.03 -11.19 -1.15
C LYS A 185 -8.93 -9.98 -1.27
N ASP A 186 -8.71 -8.95 -0.43
CA ASP A 186 -9.48 -7.71 -0.50
C ASP A 186 -9.29 -7.02 -1.85
N VAL A 187 -8.06 -6.93 -2.34
CA VAL A 187 -7.75 -6.37 -3.67
C VAL A 187 -8.44 -7.17 -4.77
N MET A 188 -8.34 -8.50 -4.75
CA MET A 188 -9.01 -9.34 -5.76
C MET A 188 -10.53 -9.24 -5.70
N SER A 189 -11.12 -9.09 -4.50
CA SER A 189 -12.55 -8.84 -4.33
C SER A 189 -12.98 -7.48 -4.88
N ALA A 190 -12.17 -6.45 -4.69
CA ALA A 190 -12.40 -5.12 -5.27
C ALA A 190 -12.33 -5.19 -6.80
N LEU A 191 -11.32 -5.87 -7.36
CA LEU A 191 -11.19 -6.07 -8.80
C LEU A 191 -12.39 -6.85 -9.38
N LYS A 192 -12.84 -7.90 -8.69
CA LYS A 192 -14.04 -8.64 -9.08
C LYS A 192 -15.27 -7.72 -9.12
N TRP A 193 -15.49 -6.95 -8.06
CA TRP A 193 -16.60 -6.00 -8.00
C TRP A 193 -16.51 -4.96 -9.12
N ILE A 194 -15.32 -4.44 -9.42
CA ILE A 194 -15.10 -3.47 -10.51
C ILE A 194 -15.48 -4.12 -11.84
N GLY A 195 -15.01 -5.33 -12.15
CA GLY A 195 -15.35 -6.03 -13.38
C GLY A 195 -16.86 -6.24 -13.54
N GLU A 196 -17.57 -6.58 -12.45
CA GLU A 196 -19.02 -6.78 -12.44
C GLU A 196 -19.83 -5.47 -12.55
N ASN A 197 -19.23 -4.30 -12.22
CA ASN A 197 -19.94 -3.03 -12.12
C ASN A 197 -19.40 -1.93 -13.06
N ILE A 198 -18.38 -2.20 -13.84
CA ILE A 198 -17.65 -1.23 -14.66
C ILE A 198 -18.58 -0.50 -15.65
N ASP A 199 -19.60 -1.18 -16.17
CA ASP A 199 -20.58 -0.63 -17.13
C ASP A 199 -21.53 0.40 -16.50
N ASN A 200 -21.59 0.50 -15.17
CA ASN A 200 -22.38 1.50 -14.46
C ASN A 200 -21.71 2.90 -14.49
N TYR A 201 -20.48 2.98 -15.00
CA TYR A 201 -19.67 4.18 -15.07
C TYR A 201 -19.28 4.49 -16.52
N PRO A 202 -18.79 5.71 -16.83
CA PRO A 202 -18.37 6.07 -18.18
C PRO A 202 -17.03 5.41 -18.58
N CYS A 203 -16.92 4.10 -18.41
CA CYS A 203 -15.71 3.31 -18.58
C CYS A 203 -15.59 2.73 -20.00
N ASP A 204 -14.38 2.79 -20.55
CA ASP A 204 -13.92 1.93 -21.63
C ASP A 204 -13.28 0.67 -21.01
N SER A 205 -14.08 -0.39 -20.86
CA SER A 205 -13.69 -1.64 -20.22
C SER A 205 -12.63 -2.44 -20.99
N ASP A 206 -12.38 -2.09 -22.24
CA ASP A 206 -11.30 -2.67 -23.05
C ASP A 206 -9.93 -2.11 -22.66
N ASN A 207 -9.88 -0.96 -22.01
CA ASN A 207 -8.66 -0.28 -21.65
C ASN A 207 -8.58 -0.03 -20.14
N ILE A 208 -7.88 -0.94 -19.44
CA ILE A 208 -7.72 -0.90 -17.98
C ILE A 208 -6.24 -0.91 -17.61
N MET A 209 -5.79 0.08 -16.85
CA MET A 209 -4.50 0.13 -16.21
C MET A 209 -4.66 -0.14 -14.71
N LEU A 210 -3.82 -1.01 -14.15
CA LEU A 210 -3.69 -1.18 -12.72
C LEU A 210 -2.46 -0.42 -12.24
N THR A 211 -2.57 0.34 -11.18
CA THR A 211 -1.44 1.05 -10.57
C THR A 211 -1.42 0.87 -9.07
N GLY A 212 -0.25 1.08 -8.48
CA GLY A 212 -0.09 1.09 -7.03
C GLY A 212 1.31 1.52 -6.63
N ASP A 213 1.41 2.04 -5.41
CA ASP A 213 2.65 2.54 -4.87
C ASP A 213 3.12 1.76 -3.64
N SER A 214 4.42 1.57 -3.48
CA SER A 214 5.02 0.94 -2.29
C SER A 214 4.40 -0.44 -1.97
N ALA A 215 3.72 -0.57 -0.84
CA ALA A 215 2.93 -1.75 -0.46
C ALA A 215 1.79 -2.03 -1.44
N GLY A 216 1.11 -0.98 -1.92
CA GLY A 216 0.09 -1.07 -2.98
C GLY A 216 0.68 -1.53 -4.31
N GLY A 217 1.91 -1.10 -4.63
CA GLY A 217 2.65 -1.58 -5.79
C GLY A 217 2.95 -3.09 -5.74
N MET A 218 3.24 -3.63 -4.54
CA MET A 218 3.31 -5.08 -4.35
C MET A 218 1.94 -5.73 -4.63
N LEU A 219 0.88 -5.24 -4.00
CA LEU A 219 -0.46 -5.80 -4.17
C LEU A 219 -0.92 -5.74 -5.63
N ALA A 220 -0.62 -4.63 -6.35
CA ALA A 220 -0.90 -4.48 -7.77
C ALA A 220 -0.13 -5.51 -8.63
N SER A 221 1.17 -5.72 -8.33
CA SER A 221 1.97 -6.70 -9.06
C SER A 221 1.47 -8.14 -8.87
N TYR A 222 1.07 -8.50 -7.65
CA TYR A 222 0.46 -9.81 -7.36
C TYR A 222 -0.89 -9.97 -8.06
N ALA A 223 -1.74 -8.94 -8.00
CA ALA A 223 -3.03 -8.94 -8.68
C ALA A 223 -2.89 -9.13 -10.18
N GLY A 224 -1.88 -8.51 -10.81
CA GLY A 224 -1.58 -8.67 -12.23
C GLY A 224 -1.34 -10.12 -12.65
N VAL A 225 -0.75 -10.95 -11.78
CA VAL A 225 -0.57 -12.39 -12.03
C VAL A 225 -1.80 -13.19 -11.61
N LEU A 226 -2.43 -12.87 -10.47
CA LEU A 226 -3.63 -13.55 -9.98
C LEU A 226 -4.81 -13.46 -10.96
N LEU A 227 -4.94 -12.35 -11.67
CA LEU A 227 -5.97 -12.20 -12.72
C LEU A 227 -5.83 -13.25 -13.83
N GLN A 228 -4.65 -13.81 -14.04
CA GLN A 228 -4.36 -14.72 -15.15
C GLN A 228 -4.19 -16.18 -14.70
N SER A 229 -3.84 -16.44 -13.45
CA SER A 229 -3.45 -17.76 -12.96
C SER A 229 -4.45 -18.34 -11.97
N GLU A 230 -5.19 -19.37 -12.39
CA GLU A 230 -6.07 -20.16 -11.52
C GLU A 230 -5.25 -20.84 -10.40
N GLU A 231 -4.11 -21.45 -10.74
CA GLU A 231 -3.25 -22.13 -9.77
C GLU A 231 -2.79 -21.17 -8.66
N LEU A 232 -2.39 -19.94 -9.02
CA LEU A 232 -1.99 -18.96 -8.03
C LEU A 232 -3.17 -18.47 -7.19
N ARG A 233 -4.36 -18.32 -7.79
CA ARG A 233 -5.60 -18.01 -7.04
C ARG A 233 -5.92 -19.09 -6.01
N ASP A 234 -5.76 -20.35 -6.34
CA ASP A 234 -5.97 -21.48 -5.41
C ASP A 234 -4.99 -21.44 -4.24
N ILE A 235 -3.73 -21.05 -4.49
CA ILE A 235 -2.70 -20.89 -3.45
C ILE A 235 -3.09 -19.76 -2.47
N PHE A 236 -3.52 -18.61 -3.00
CA PHE A 236 -3.89 -17.44 -2.22
C PHE A 236 -5.36 -17.44 -1.76
N ASP A 237 -6.14 -18.43 -2.17
CA ASP A 237 -7.57 -18.57 -1.84
C ASP A 237 -8.34 -17.29 -2.25
N THR A 238 -8.20 -16.90 -3.53
CA THR A 238 -8.82 -15.72 -4.12
C THR A 238 -9.75 -16.11 -5.27
N GLU A 239 -10.75 -15.26 -5.51
CA GLU A 239 -11.66 -15.43 -6.64
C GLU A 239 -11.08 -14.84 -7.94
N SER A 240 -11.63 -15.25 -9.08
CA SER A 240 -11.34 -14.63 -10.36
C SER A 240 -12.06 -13.29 -10.50
N ALA A 241 -11.49 -12.38 -11.29
CA ALA A 241 -12.14 -11.15 -11.72
C ALA A 241 -12.11 -11.07 -13.25
N ASP A 242 -13.21 -10.61 -13.84
CA ASP A 242 -13.29 -10.39 -15.30
C ASP A 242 -12.68 -9.03 -15.66
N ILE A 243 -11.38 -8.95 -15.53
CA ILE A 243 -10.55 -7.79 -15.85
C ILE A 243 -9.36 -8.24 -16.67
N LYS A 244 -9.18 -7.61 -17.83
CA LYS A 244 -7.97 -7.76 -18.64
C LYS A 244 -7.17 -6.47 -18.63
N LEU A 245 -5.99 -6.52 -18.04
CA LEU A 245 -5.12 -5.36 -17.95
C LEU A 245 -4.50 -5.02 -19.31
N THR A 246 -4.50 -3.74 -19.66
CA THR A 246 -3.78 -3.16 -20.79
C THR A 246 -2.37 -2.72 -20.39
N ALA A 247 -2.21 -2.26 -19.14
CA ALA A 247 -0.92 -1.85 -18.59
C ALA A 247 -0.88 -2.05 -17.06
N LEU A 248 0.33 -2.12 -16.53
CA LEU A 248 0.63 -2.10 -15.09
C LEU A 248 1.63 -0.98 -14.81
N VAL A 249 1.33 -0.09 -13.87
CA VAL A 249 2.23 0.99 -13.45
C VAL A 249 2.55 0.85 -11.96
N LEU A 250 3.83 0.72 -11.63
CA LEU A 250 4.28 0.42 -10.27
C LEU A 250 5.23 1.51 -9.76
N THR A 251 4.78 2.27 -8.77
CA THR A 251 5.61 3.32 -8.15
C THR A 251 6.31 2.77 -6.91
N SER A 252 7.64 2.63 -6.99
CA SER A 252 8.48 2.18 -5.86
C SER A 252 7.95 0.91 -5.18
N PRO A 253 7.58 -0.15 -5.92
CA PRO A 253 6.98 -1.35 -5.36
C PRO A 253 7.94 -2.08 -4.41
N VAL A 254 7.40 -2.66 -3.33
CA VAL A 254 8.15 -3.57 -2.45
C VAL A 254 7.88 -5.00 -2.89
N SER A 255 8.83 -5.63 -3.57
CA SER A 255 8.61 -6.90 -4.28
C SER A 255 9.34 -8.09 -3.66
N TYR A 256 10.23 -7.85 -2.68
CA TYR A 256 11.07 -8.87 -2.05
C TYR A 256 11.00 -8.78 -0.54
N MET A 257 10.40 -9.77 0.09
CA MET A 257 10.09 -9.79 1.52
C MET A 257 10.94 -10.79 2.32
N LYS A 258 11.55 -11.78 1.63
CA LYS A 258 12.34 -12.84 2.29
C LYS A 258 13.78 -12.43 2.56
N ASP A 259 14.34 -11.55 1.77
CA ASP A 259 15.79 -11.27 1.69
C ASP A 259 16.40 -10.57 2.92
N GLY A 260 15.80 -10.70 4.07
CA GLY A 260 16.41 -10.17 5.29
C GLY A 260 16.45 -8.64 5.32
N GLY A 261 17.49 -8.08 5.94
CA GLY A 261 17.62 -6.65 6.07
C GLY A 261 16.48 -6.02 6.87
N TRP A 262 16.08 -4.83 6.49
CA TRP A 262 15.03 -4.07 7.18
C TRP A 262 13.67 -4.76 7.12
N PHE A 263 13.33 -5.40 6.00
CA PHE A 263 12.04 -6.07 5.81
C PHE A 263 11.88 -7.36 6.62
N SER A 264 12.96 -8.01 7.05
CA SER A 264 12.86 -9.23 7.89
C SER A 264 12.13 -8.99 9.21
N VAL A 265 12.14 -7.76 9.71
CA VAL A 265 11.38 -7.36 10.91
C VAL A 265 9.88 -7.36 10.64
N TYR A 266 9.49 -7.12 9.39
CA TYR A 266 8.10 -7.07 8.95
C TYR A 266 7.50 -8.42 8.63
N THR A 267 8.29 -9.37 8.16
CA THR A 267 7.79 -10.64 7.60
C THR A 267 6.77 -11.33 8.51
N LYS A 268 7.07 -11.48 9.78
CA LYS A 268 6.16 -12.12 10.72
C LYS A 268 4.90 -11.30 11.02
N PRO A 269 4.95 -9.98 11.26
CA PRO A 269 3.76 -9.16 11.38
C PRO A 269 2.88 -9.17 10.14
N LEU A 270 3.47 -9.14 8.95
CA LEU A 270 2.74 -9.04 7.69
C LEU A 270 2.08 -10.36 7.29
N TRP A 271 2.81 -11.47 7.40
CA TRP A 271 2.35 -12.78 6.92
C TRP A 271 1.75 -13.67 8.01
N GLY A 272 1.81 -13.23 9.27
CA GLY A 272 1.30 -13.96 10.42
C GLY A 272 2.35 -14.80 11.15
N LYS A 273 2.01 -15.25 12.37
CA LYS A 273 2.95 -15.94 13.27
C LYS A 273 3.51 -17.24 12.69
N ASN A 274 2.66 -18.00 12.02
CA ASN A 274 2.97 -19.31 11.47
C ASN A 274 3.18 -19.27 9.95
N TYR A 275 3.52 -18.10 9.39
CA TYR A 275 3.62 -17.88 7.94
C TYR A 275 4.50 -18.91 7.21
N LYS A 276 5.53 -19.45 7.86
CA LYS A 276 6.40 -20.50 7.28
C LYS A 276 5.68 -21.82 6.99
N ASN A 277 4.52 -22.05 7.58
CA ASN A 277 3.68 -23.22 7.37
C ASN A 277 2.48 -22.92 6.47
N SER A 278 2.33 -21.69 6.00
CA SER A 278 1.26 -21.30 5.07
C SER A 278 1.57 -21.78 3.66
N LYS A 279 0.52 -21.98 2.85
CA LYS A 279 0.66 -22.27 1.42
C LYS A 279 1.43 -21.18 0.69
N THR A 280 1.29 -19.93 1.14
CA THR A 280 1.86 -18.74 0.52
C THR A 280 3.31 -18.44 0.93
N TYR A 281 3.91 -19.24 1.83
CA TYR A 281 5.28 -19.00 2.29
C TYR A 281 6.33 -18.95 1.16
N ASN A 282 6.17 -19.80 0.16
CA ASN A 282 7.09 -19.84 -0.97
C ASN A 282 6.86 -18.71 -1.99
N TYR A 283 5.80 -17.91 -1.82
CA TYR A 283 5.34 -16.90 -2.76
C TYR A 283 5.38 -15.50 -2.15
N MET A 284 6.41 -15.21 -1.36
CA MET A 284 6.56 -13.93 -0.66
C MET A 284 7.44 -12.94 -1.43
N ASP A 285 8.20 -13.42 -2.40
CA ASP A 285 9.04 -12.63 -3.30
C ASP A 285 8.50 -12.76 -4.72
N PHE A 286 8.60 -11.70 -5.51
CA PHE A 286 7.92 -11.65 -6.81
C PHE A 286 8.53 -12.57 -7.86
N ASP A 287 9.80 -12.94 -7.72
CA ASP A 287 10.43 -13.95 -8.60
C ASP A 287 9.80 -15.35 -8.48
N GLU A 288 9.09 -15.61 -7.38
CA GLU A 288 8.31 -16.83 -7.15
C GLU A 288 6.87 -16.73 -7.69
N ILE A 289 6.38 -15.52 -7.90
CA ILE A 289 5.04 -15.21 -8.42
C ILE A 289 5.04 -15.13 -9.95
N LEU A 290 6.06 -14.49 -10.53
CA LEU A 290 6.15 -14.25 -11.97
C LEU A 290 6.00 -15.52 -12.83
N PRO A 291 6.51 -16.71 -12.44
CA PRO A 291 6.37 -17.93 -13.25
C PRO A 291 4.91 -18.39 -13.47
N PHE A 292 3.96 -17.87 -12.69
CA PHE A 292 2.53 -18.17 -12.85
C PHE A 292 1.83 -17.23 -13.85
N ALA A 293 2.50 -16.17 -14.31
CA ALA A 293 1.94 -15.29 -15.32
C ALA A 293 2.00 -15.96 -16.70
N ASN A 294 0.85 -16.05 -17.38
CA ASN A 294 0.83 -16.47 -18.77
C ASN A 294 1.42 -15.38 -19.67
N GLU A 295 1.01 -14.13 -19.42
CA GLU A 295 1.50 -12.95 -20.13
C GLU A 295 1.33 -11.73 -19.22
N MET A 296 2.43 -11.21 -18.70
CA MET A 296 2.38 -9.96 -17.94
C MET A 296 1.96 -8.80 -18.87
N PRO A 297 1.06 -7.91 -18.44
CA PRO A 297 0.78 -6.70 -19.18
C PRO A 297 2.06 -5.85 -19.29
N PRO A 298 2.19 -5.02 -20.35
CA PRO A 298 3.24 -4.01 -20.41
C PRO A 298 3.34 -3.28 -19.07
N THR A 299 4.56 -3.18 -18.52
CA THR A 299 4.76 -2.70 -17.14
C THR A 299 5.70 -1.49 -17.11
N TYR A 300 5.28 -0.41 -16.46
CA TYR A 300 6.09 0.76 -16.20
C TYR A 300 6.44 0.85 -14.72
N LEU A 301 7.72 1.01 -14.43
CA LEU A 301 8.23 1.12 -13.07
C LEU A 301 8.79 2.52 -12.83
N ILE A 302 8.46 3.09 -11.69
CA ILE A 302 8.90 4.42 -11.29
C ILE A 302 9.59 4.32 -9.93
N THR A 303 10.75 4.97 -9.81
CA THR A 303 11.43 5.16 -8.53
C THR A 303 12.36 6.36 -8.59
N SER A 304 13.15 6.59 -7.56
CA SER A 304 14.15 7.65 -7.55
C SER A 304 15.40 7.24 -6.78
N SER A 305 16.52 7.83 -7.12
CA SER A 305 17.80 7.65 -6.40
C SER A 305 17.79 8.16 -4.94
N GLY A 306 16.74 8.87 -4.54
CA GLY A 306 16.50 9.30 -3.16
C GLY A 306 15.56 8.37 -2.37
N ASP A 307 15.00 7.36 -3.03
CA ASP A 307 14.15 6.36 -2.40
C ASP A 307 14.99 5.29 -1.69
N THR A 308 15.28 5.52 -0.43
CA THR A 308 16.08 4.59 0.40
C THR A 308 15.31 3.32 0.79
N LEU A 309 14.01 3.26 0.54
CA LEU A 309 13.16 2.12 0.91
C LEU A 309 13.06 1.10 -0.22
N ALA A 310 12.75 1.54 -1.42
CA ALA A 310 12.35 0.64 -2.50
C ALA A 310 13.13 0.78 -3.83
N GLU A 311 14.03 1.79 -3.99
CA GLU A 311 14.78 1.94 -5.25
C GLU A 311 15.43 0.64 -5.71
N LYS A 312 16.19 -0.02 -4.82
CA LYS A 312 16.88 -1.26 -5.14
C LYS A 312 15.93 -2.37 -5.54
N GLN A 313 14.82 -2.50 -4.84
CA GLN A 313 13.81 -3.52 -5.14
C GLN A 313 13.09 -3.24 -6.47
N THR A 314 12.79 -1.97 -6.75
CA THR A 314 12.20 -1.56 -8.03
C THR A 314 13.13 -1.87 -9.21
N VAL A 315 14.41 -1.56 -9.08
CA VAL A 315 15.42 -1.88 -10.11
C VAL A 315 15.56 -3.40 -10.26
N GLN A 316 15.59 -4.15 -9.15
CA GLN A 316 15.66 -5.62 -9.19
C GLN A 316 14.44 -6.23 -9.88
N LEU A 317 13.24 -5.70 -9.61
CA LEU A 317 12.01 -6.13 -10.28
C LEU A 317 12.05 -5.83 -11.80
N TYR A 318 12.53 -4.66 -12.18
CA TYR A 318 12.73 -4.33 -13.60
C TYR A 318 13.68 -5.32 -14.30
N GLU A 319 14.83 -5.65 -13.69
CA GLU A 319 15.74 -6.62 -14.24
C GLU A 319 15.14 -8.04 -14.32
N LEU A 320 14.32 -8.42 -13.35
CA LEU A 320 13.56 -9.66 -13.37
C LEU A 320 12.61 -9.70 -14.57
N PHE A 321 11.83 -8.63 -14.78
CA PHE A 321 10.91 -8.53 -15.93
C PHE A 321 11.65 -8.62 -17.25
N LYS A 322 12.71 -7.84 -17.44
CA LYS A 322 13.54 -7.91 -18.67
C LYS A 322 14.08 -9.30 -18.94
N LYS A 323 14.61 -9.96 -17.90
CA LYS A 323 15.17 -11.32 -18.02
C LYS A 323 14.11 -12.33 -18.47
N ASN A 324 12.85 -12.13 -18.10
CA ASN A 324 11.74 -13.01 -18.43
C ASN A 324 10.93 -12.55 -19.65
N GLY A 325 11.41 -11.56 -20.41
CA GLY A 325 10.77 -11.10 -21.65
C GLY A 325 9.49 -10.29 -21.47
N VAL A 326 9.22 -9.80 -20.26
CA VAL A 326 8.10 -8.88 -20.02
C VAL A 326 8.41 -7.54 -20.66
N SER A 327 7.47 -6.99 -21.44
CA SER A 327 7.56 -5.62 -21.95
C SER A 327 7.55 -4.64 -20.77
N CYS A 328 8.68 -3.98 -20.49
CA CYS A 328 8.77 -3.09 -19.35
C CYS A 328 9.74 -1.93 -19.57
N GLU A 329 9.42 -0.81 -18.90
CA GLU A 329 10.24 0.38 -18.84
C GLU A 329 10.48 0.80 -17.39
N LEU A 330 11.59 1.52 -17.15
CA LEU A 330 11.94 2.02 -15.82
C LEU A 330 12.28 3.51 -15.88
N ALA A 331 11.60 4.32 -15.09
CA ALA A 331 11.99 5.69 -14.77
C ALA A 331 12.61 5.75 -13.36
N ASN A 332 13.93 5.83 -13.31
CA ASN A 332 14.64 6.06 -12.05
C ASN A 332 15.11 7.52 -11.99
N TYR A 333 14.37 8.34 -11.25
CA TYR A 333 14.60 9.78 -11.15
C TYR A 333 15.84 10.10 -10.32
N GLY A 334 16.75 10.89 -10.86
CA GLY A 334 17.96 11.36 -10.20
C GLY A 334 17.78 12.71 -9.51
N LYS A 335 18.66 13.66 -9.87
CA LYS A 335 18.67 15.02 -9.33
C LYS A 335 18.26 16.07 -10.38
N GLU A 336 17.62 15.68 -11.44
CA GLU A 336 17.20 16.54 -12.55
C GLU A 336 16.26 17.67 -12.13
N TYR A 337 15.59 17.52 -10.98
CA TYR A 337 14.75 18.57 -10.37
C TYR A 337 15.47 19.35 -9.27
N GLY A 338 16.81 19.34 -9.24
CA GLY A 338 17.64 20.11 -8.28
C GLY A 338 17.65 19.55 -6.86
N LYS A 339 16.95 18.47 -6.60
CA LYS A 339 16.90 17.76 -5.30
C LYS A 339 16.72 16.26 -5.53
N THR A 340 17.08 15.46 -4.54
CA THR A 340 16.68 14.05 -4.50
C THR A 340 15.18 13.93 -4.21
N LEU A 341 14.51 13.07 -4.92
CA LEU A 341 13.09 12.83 -4.73
C LEU A 341 12.88 11.71 -3.69
N PRO A 342 11.90 11.84 -2.78
CA PRO A 342 11.64 10.84 -1.76
C PRO A 342 10.90 9.63 -2.32
N HIS A 343 10.75 8.60 -1.49
CA HIS A 343 9.88 7.44 -1.74
C HIS A 343 8.48 7.87 -2.20
N VAL A 344 7.96 7.24 -3.24
CA VAL A 344 6.65 7.46 -3.87
C VAL A 344 6.32 8.95 -4.15
N PHE A 345 7.32 9.71 -4.56
CA PHE A 345 7.20 11.16 -4.77
C PHE A 345 6.08 11.55 -5.76
N SER A 346 5.85 10.74 -6.80
CA SER A 346 4.85 11.01 -7.83
C SER A 346 3.42 10.93 -7.29
N VAL A 347 3.18 10.04 -6.33
CA VAL A 347 1.87 9.84 -5.70
C VAL A 347 1.64 10.85 -4.58
N LEU A 348 2.62 11.03 -3.67
CA LEU A 348 2.46 11.95 -2.54
C LEU A 348 2.61 13.43 -2.91
N GLN A 349 3.17 13.75 -4.07
CA GLN A 349 3.39 15.11 -4.55
C GLN A 349 3.00 15.26 -6.04
N PRO A 350 1.76 14.90 -6.44
CA PRO A 350 1.36 14.80 -7.84
C PRO A 350 1.34 16.15 -8.58
N PHE A 351 1.33 17.27 -7.85
CA PHE A 351 1.27 18.61 -8.41
C PHE A 351 2.62 19.34 -8.43
N GLU A 352 3.66 18.76 -7.82
CA GLU A 352 5.03 19.22 -7.96
C GLU A 352 5.58 18.90 -9.37
N PRO A 353 6.60 19.64 -9.87
CA PRO A 353 7.12 19.42 -11.22
C PRO A 353 7.50 17.97 -11.51
N ALA A 354 8.20 17.30 -10.61
CA ALA A 354 8.60 15.91 -10.76
C ALA A 354 7.40 14.94 -10.72
N GLY A 355 6.42 15.22 -9.86
CA GLY A 355 5.20 14.42 -9.78
C GLY A 355 4.37 14.52 -11.07
N LYS A 356 4.22 15.74 -11.60
CA LYS A 356 3.53 15.96 -12.90
C LYS A 356 4.22 15.23 -14.04
N ASP A 357 5.54 15.35 -14.15
CA ASP A 357 6.33 14.66 -15.18
C ASP A 357 6.17 13.13 -15.09
N ALA A 358 6.20 12.59 -13.87
CA ALA A 358 6.01 11.15 -13.67
C ALA A 358 4.60 10.71 -14.11
N ILE A 359 3.55 11.42 -13.70
CA ILE A 359 2.17 11.12 -14.11
C ILE A 359 1.99 11.26 -15.63
N ASP A 360 2.59 12.27 -16.25
CA ASP A 360 2.49 12.45 -17.71
C ASP A 360 3.15 11.26 -18.44
N LYS A 361 4.27 10.74 -17.95
CA LYS A 361 4.92 9.52 -18.47
C LYS A 361 4.11 8.24 -18.22
N ASP A 362 3.46 8.12 -17.08
CA ASP A 362 2.52 7.02 -16.81
C ASP A 362 1.43 6.96 -17.87
N ILE A 363 0.86 8.14 -18.17
CA ILE A 363 -0.21 8.28 -19.16
C ILE A 363 0.32 8.02 -20.57
N GLU A 364 1.49 8.55 -20.95
CA GLU A 364 2.13 8.28 -22.23
C GLU A 364 2.39 6.78 -22.43
N PHE A 365 2.90 6.11 -21.42
CA PHE A 365 3.12 4.66 -21.45
C PHE A 365 1.79 3.90 -21.62
N TYR A 366 0.77 4.24 -20.84
CA TYR A 366 -0.54 3.61 -20.95
C TYR A 366 -1.18 3.82 -22.32
N GLN A 367 -1.11 5.04 -22.87
CA GLN A 367 -1.62 5.34 -24.22
C GLN A 367 -0.86 4.55 -25.31
N SER A 368 0.43 4.31 -25.11
CA SER A 368 1.22 3.48 -26.03
C SER A 368 0.77 2.02 -26.00
N ALA A 369 0.56 1.48 -24.80
CA ALA A 369 0.05 0.12 -24.60
C ALA A 369 -1.35 -0.08 -25.23
N MET A 370 -2.25 0.91 -25.09
CA MET A 370 -3.57 0.89 -25.75
C MET A 370 -3.45 0.82 -27.28
N LYS A 371 -2.53 1.58 -27.88
CA LYS A 371 -2.32 1.58 -29.35
C LYS A 371 -1.73 0.28 -29.87
N GLU A 372 -0.90 -0.38 -29.08
CA GLU A 372 -0.30 -1.70 -29.46
C GLU A 372 -1.34 -2.81 -29.45
N LYS A 373 -2.31 -2.76 -28.55
CA LYS A 373 -3.42 -3.71 -28.46
C LYS A 373 -4.34 -3.71 -29.69
N VAL A 374 -4.42 -2.59 -30.41
CA VAL A 374 -5.29 -2.42 -31.58
C VAL A 374 -4.64 -2.92 -32.88
N LYS A 375 -3.34 -3.18 -32.88
CA LYS A 375 -2.59 -3.71 -34.03
C LYS A 375 -2.61 -5.23 -34.07
#